data_a5140f8ccb7548777bfb94b6d95bd201
#
_entry.id   a5140f8ccb7548777bfb94b6d95bd201
#
_cell.length_a   1.000
_cell.length_b   1.000
_cell.length_c   1.000
_cell.angle_alpha   90.00
_cell.angle_beta   90.00
_cell.angle_gamma   90.00
#
_symmetry.space_group_name_H-M   'P 1'
#
loop_
_entity.id
_entity.type
_entity.pdbx_description
1 polymer ?
#
loop_
_entity_poly.entity_id
_entity_poly.type
_entity_poly.pdbx_seq_one_letter_code
_entity_poly.pdbx_strand_id
1 'polypeptide(L)'
;MAGALCVLLLGACSKSGGSGSSATTTAGTGAATAACALLTKAEVAQATGQSIAFSRQANLGSVSTCTFGSLSGFAVVLSVTSTPAAGLSSDIPGLGNLVSNYQLTPVSGVGDQAYGGAAAIIARKGNTAFAIVYTAIGGGDHEQALKTMATDVVSRL
;
A
#
# COMPACT_ATOMS: atom_id res chain seq x y z
N MET A 1 66.75 6.62 -22.91
CA MET A 1 66.92 8.03 -22.47
C MET A 1 65.58 8.54 -22.02
N ALA A 2 65.54 8.89 -20.77
CA ALA A 2 64.76 9.92 -20.10
C ALA A 2 63.24 9.84 -20.30
N GLY A 3 62.41 9.91 -19.33
CA GLY A 3 62.59 10.19 -17.91
C GLY A 3 61.16 10.45 -17.33
N ALA A 4 61.05 10.00 -16.15
CA ALA A 4 60.00 10.14 -15.16
C ALA A 4 59.12 11.41 -15.23
N LEU A 5 57.90 11.32 -14.79
CA LEU A 5 57.46 12.03 -13.57
C LEU A 5 56.12 11.50 -13.03
N CYS A 6 56.17 10.87 -11.91
CA CYS A 6 55.06 10.63 -11.01
C CYS A 6 54.55 11.96 -10.45
N VAL A 7 53.24 12.19 -10.49
CA VAL A 7 52.60 13.13 -9.58
C VAL A 7 51.51 12.39 -8.82
N LEU A 8 51.82 12.12 -7.57
CA LEU A 8 50.92 11.73 -6.50
C LEU A 8 50.10 12.96 -6.10
N LEU A 9 48.78 12.88 -6.28
CA LEU A 9 47.86 13.78 -5.61
C LEU A 9 46.97 12.95 -4.66
N LEU A 10 47.40 13.02 -3.40
CA LEU A 10 46.56 12.68 -2.25
C LEU A 10 45.40 13.68 -2.20
N GLY A 11 44.19 13.22 -2.41
CA GLY A 11 42.96 13.96 -2.25
C GLY A 11 42.06 13.30 -1.23
N ALA A 12 41.83 14.02 -0.14
CA ALA A 12 41.22 13.65 1.12
C ALA A 12 39.87 12.93 1.02
N CYS A 13 39.72 11.89 1.82
CA CYS A 13 38.43 11.32 2.23
C CYS A 13 37.63 12.37 3.02
N SER A 14 36.57 12.89 2.47
CA SER A 14 35.50 13.55 3.21
C SER A 14 34.43 12.54 3.52
N LYS A 15 34.39 12.11 4.76
CA LYS A 15 33.36 11.31 5.39
C LYS A 15 32.19 12.25 5.69
N SER A 16 31.17 12.24 4.85
CA SER A 16 29.87 12.88 5.11
C SER A 16 28.83 11.78 5.27
N GLY A 17 28.49 11.48 6.49
CA GLY A 17 27.27 10.75 6.81
C GLY A 17 26.05 11.60 6.47
N GLY A 18 25.13 11.05 5.73
CA GLY A 18 23.86 11.65 5.41
C GLY A 18 22.93 10.56 4.89
N SER A 19 22.32 9.81 5.80
CA SER A 19 21.18 8.95 5.48
C SER A 19 19.99 9.84 5.13
N GLY A 20 19.91 10.25 3.90
CA GLY A 20 18.73 10.86 3.31
C GLY A 20 18.28 9.98 2.16
N SER A 21 17.39 9.03 2.42
CA SER A 21 16.63 8.39 1.34
C SER A 21 15.71 9.42 0.73
N SER A 22 16.23 10.22 -0.18
CA SER A 22 15.42 11.03 -1.06
C SER A 22 14.72 10.10 -2.04
N ALA A 23 13.46 9.79 -1.77
CA ALA A 23 12.58 9.22 -2.77
C ALA A 23 12.49 10.24 -3.92
N THR A 24 13.17 9.95 -5.01
CA THR A 24 13.04 10.70 -6.26
C THR A 24 11.63 10.43 -6.80
N THR A 25 10.73 11.36 -6.54
CA THR A 25 9.39 11.36 -7.14
C THR A 25 9.54 11.69 -8.61
N THR A 26 9.65 10.69 -9.45
CA THR A 26 9.47 10.85 -10.89
C THR A 26 7.98 11.07 -11.12
N ALA A 27 7.59 12.31 -11.39
CA ALA A 27 6.23 12.66 -11.81
C ALA A 27 5.97 12.08 -13.21
N GLY A 28 5.52 10.83 -13.24
CA GLY A 28 4.97 10.17 -14.41
C GLY A 28 3.45 10.32 -14.38
N THR A 29 2.87 10.72 -15.50
CA THR A 29 1.45 10.83 -15.78
C THR A 29 0.65 9.66 -15.19
N GLY A 30 -0.21 9.94 -14.19
CA GLY A 30 -1.07 8.93 -13.57
C GLY A 30 -0.43 8.14 -12.41
N ALA A 31 0.44 8.78 -11.61
CA ALA A 31 0.97 8.14 -10.40
C ALA A 31 -0.18 7.74 -9.47
N ALA A 32 -0.39 6.44 -9.31
CA ALA A 32 -1.29 5.92 -8.29
C ALA A 32 -0.87 6.48 -6.92
N THR A 33 -1.83 6.94 -6.14
CA THR A 33 -1.57 7.40 -4.76
C THR A 33 -0.80 6.32 -4.02
N ALA A 34 0.31 6.67 -3.37
CA ALA A 34 1.15 5.71 -2.68
C ALA A 34 0.35 4.99 -1.58
N ALA A 35 0.11 3.69 -1.73
CA ALA A 35 -0.75 2.93 -0.83
C ALA A 35 -0.30 3.01 0.64
N CYS A 36 1.03 2.97 0.91
CA CYS A 36 1.56 3.08 2.27
C CYS A 36 1.40 4.48 2.90
N ALA A 37 1.02 5.51 2.13
CA ALA A 37 0.69 6.82 2.66
C ALA A 37 -0.78 6.91 3.13
N LEU A 38 -1.65 6.03 2.63
CA LEU A 38 -3.07 6.01 2.94
C LEU A 38 -3.41 5.23 4.21
N LEU A 39 -2.52 4.35 4.66
CA LEU A 39 -2.71 3.55 5.87
C LEU A 39 -1.36 3.34 6.56
N THR A 40 -1.32 3.54 7.86
CA THR A 40 -0.10 3.40 8.66
C THR A 40 -0.06 2.08 9.44
N LYS A 41 1.14 1.66 9.87
CA LYS A 41 1.30 0.48 10.73
C LYS A 41 0.52 0.60 12.04
N ALA A 42 0.46 1.79 12.62
CA ALA A 42 -0.25 2.04 13.88
C ALA A 42 -1.76 1.84 13.73
N GLU A 43 -2.35 2.32 12.64
CA GLU A 43 -3.77 2.15 12.33
C GLU A 43 -4.13 0.69 12.05
N VAL A 44 -3.29 -0.01 11.28
CA VAL A 44 -3.48 -1.45 11.08
C VAL A 44 -3.39 -2.21 12.39
N ALA A 45 -2.40 -1.89 13.24
CA ALA A 45 -2.26 -2.51 14.55
C ALA A 45 -3.48 -2.24 15.45
N GLN A 46 -3.98 -1.01 15.46
CA GLN A 46 -5.15 -0.62 16.24
C GLN A 46 -6.42 -1.32 15.74
N ALA A 47 -6.65 -1.36 14.43
CA ALA A 47 -7.83 -1.98 13.84
C ALA A 47 -7.86 -3.50 14.04
N THR A 48 -6.70 -4.16 13.95
CA THR A 48 -6.59 -5.63 13.97
C THR A 48 -6.23 -6.21 15.34
N GLY A 49 -5.78 -5.37 16.28
CA GLY A 49 -5.22 -5.84 17.57
C GLY A 49 -3.88 -6.58 17.42
N GLN A 50 -3.23 -6.52 16.24
CA GLN A 50 -2.01 -7.26 15.94
C GLN A 50 -0.78 -6.34 15.91
N SER A 51 0.37 -6.86 16.33
CA SER A 51 1.64 -6.13 16.22
C SER A 51 2.17 -6.16 14.79
N ILE A 52 2.37 -5.00 14.17
CA ILE A 52 2.85 -4.86 12.79
C ILE A 52 4.35 -4.64 12.77
N ALA A 53 5.10 -5.65 12.32
CA ALA A 53 6.56 -5.60 12.27
C ALA A 53 7.07 -4.74 11.09
N PHE A 54 6.45 -4.87 9.91
CA PHE A 54 6.90 -4.17 8.70
C PHE A 54 5.74 -3.66 7.85
N SER A 55 6.06 -2.68 7.00
CA SER A 55 5.23 -2.29 5.85
C SER A 55 6.11 -2.19 4.61
N ARG A 56 5.63 -2.66 3.48
CA ARG A 56 6.34 -2.64 2.20
C ARG A 56 5.42 -2.12 1.10
N GLN A 57 5.92 -1.15 0.35
CA GLN A 57 5.23 -0.67 -0.84
C GLN A 57 5.78 -1.35 -2.09
N ALA A 58 4.88 -1.70 -3.00
CA ALA A 58 5.18 -2.15 -4.35
C ALA A 58 4.24 -1.42 -5.32
N ASN A 59 4.73 -1.14 -6.53
CA ASN A 59 3.93 -0.54 -7.58
C ASN A 59 3.99 -1.46 -8.80
N LEU A 60 2.82 -1.76 -9.36
CA LEU A 60 2.68 -2.58 -10.56
C LEU A 60 1.74 -1.86 -11.54
N GLY A 61 2.33 -1.18 -12.52
CA GLY A 61 1.58 -0.35 -13.45
C GLY A 61 0.82 0.77 -12.73
N SER A 62 -0.51 0.78 -12.87
CA SER A 62 -1.41 1.75 -12.22
C SER A 62 -1.80 1.36 -10.79
N VAL A 63 -1.36 0.21 -10.29
CA VAL A 63 -1.70 -0.28 -8.96
C VAL A 63 -0.54 -0.02 -8.00
N SER A 64 -0.81 0.67 -6.91
CA SER A 64 0.09 0.81 -5.76
C SER A 64 -0.39 -0.11 -4.64
N THR A 65 0.52 -0.88 -4.07
CA THR A 65 0.21 -1.86 -3.02
C THR A 65 1.06 -1.60 -1.79
N CYS A 66 0.46 -1.65 -0.61
CA CYS A 66 1.15 -1.65 0.67
C CYS A 66 0.83 -2.95 1.43
N THR A 67 1.85 -3.71 1.77
CA THR A 67 1.74 -4.92 2.58
C THR A 67 2.21 -4.63 3.99
N PHE A 68 1.34 -4.85 4.95
CA PHE A 68 1.63 -4.80 6.39
C PHE A 68 1.72 -6.23 6.90
N GLY A 69 2.75 -6.55 7.66
CA GLY A 69 2.92 -7.91 8.14
C GLY A 69 3.48 -8.00 9.55
N SER A 70 3.23 -9.15 10.16
CA SER A 70 3.80 -9.54 11.45
C SER A 70 4.70 -10.76 11.30
N LEU A 71 5.50 -11.02 12.33
CA LEU A 71 6.33 -12.23 12.40
C LEU A 71 5.49 -13.50 12.71
N SER A 72 4.24 -13.33 13.10
CA SER A 72 3.30 -14.41 13.44
C SER A 72 2.47 -14.94 12.25
N GLY A 73 2.80 -14.52 11.01
CA GLY A 73 2.12 -15.03 9.81
C GLY A 73 0.80 -14.31 9.46
N PHE A 74 0.62 -13.10 9.98
CA PHE A 74 -0.49 -12.23 9.66
C PHE A 74 -0.07 -11.20 8.60
N ALA A 75 -0.98 -10.86 7.68
CA ALA A 75 -0.77 -9.79 6.71
C ALA A 75 -2.06 -9.03 6.39
N VAL A 76 -1.92 -7.72 6.18
CA VAL A 76 -2.92 -6.86 5.53
C VAL A 76 -2.31 -6.30 4.27
N VAL A 77 -3.04 -6.42 3.16
CA VAL A 77 -2.62 -5.89 1.86
C VAL A 77 -3.61 -4.81 1.44
N LEU A 78 -3.14 -3.58 1.34
CA LEU A 78 -3.87 -2.46 0.72
C LEU A 78 -3.39 -2.28 -0.71
N SER A 79 -4.28 -2.38 -1.67
CA SER A 79 -4.01 -2.09 -3.09
C SER A 79 -4.88 -0.93 -3.56
N VAL A 80 -4.29 0.03 -4.26
CA VAL A 80 -4.93 1.28 -4.69
C VAL A 80 -4.69 1.47 -6.19
N THR A 81 -5.72 1.84 -6.92
CA THR A 81 -5.62 2.18 -8.34
C THR A 81 -6.50 3.39 -8.65
N SER A 82 -6.08 4.18 -9.64
CA SER A 82 -6.93 5.20 -10.23
C SER A 82 -7.83 4.53 -11.26
N THR A 83 -9.14 4.69 -11.13
CA THR A 83 -10.12 4.17 -12.10
C THR A 83 -10.96 5.31 -12.63
N PRO A 84 -11.40 5.25 -13.91
CA PRO A 84 -12.49 6.10 -14.38
C PRO A 84 -13.75 5.84 -13.54
N ALA A 85 -14.65 6.82 -13.47
CA ALA A 85 -15.85 6.83 -12.62
C ALA A 85 -16.91 5.73 -12.90
N ALA A 86 -16.64 4.75 -13.72
CA ALA A 86 -17.45 3.53 -13.87
C ALA A 86 -17.39 2.73 -12.57
N GLY A 87 -18.54 2.34 -12.02
CA GLY A 87 -18.72 1.74 -10.70
C GLY A 87 -17.70 0.67 -10.30
N LEU A 88 -17.70 0.30 -9.02
CA LEU A 88 -16.96 -0.85 -8.54
C LEU A 88 -17.52 -2.11 -9.20
N SER A 89 -16.78 -2.69 -10.12
CA SER A 89 -17.03 -4.03 -10.65
C SER A 89 -15.83 -4.92 -10.29
N SER A 90 -16.06 -6.24 -10.32
CA SER A 90 -14.98 -7.23 -10.24
C SER A 90 -13.92 -7.06 -11.33
N ASP A 91 -14.20 -6.22 -12.32
CA ASP A 91 -13.34 -5.98 -13.48
C ASP A 91 -12.35 -4.83 -13.31
N ILE A 92 -12.23 -4.25 -12.10
CA ILE A 92 -11.20 -3.25 -11.84
C ILE A 92 -9.84 -3.93 -11.98
N PRO A 93 -9.01 -3.53 -12.99
CA PRO A 93 -7.74 -4.16 -13.23
C PRO A 93 -6.86 -4.18 -11.98
N GLY A 94 -6.42 -5.37 -11.58
CA GLY A 94 -5.54 -5.59 -10.45
C GLY A 94 -6.21 -5.64 -9.07
N LEU A 95 -7.44 -5.15 -8.88
CA LEU A 95 -8.17 -5.26 -7.61
C LEU A 95 -9.16 -6.42 -7.62
N GLY A 96 -9.87 -6.67 -8.73
CA GLY A 96 -10.84 -7.74 -8.83
C GLY A 96 -10.28 -9.11 -8.49
N ASN A 97 -9.08 -9.43 -8.96
CA ASN A 97 -8.40 -10.69 -8.67
C ASN A 97 -8.04 -10.86 -7.17
N LEU A 98 -7.80 -9.76 -6.45
CA LEU A 98 -7.49 -9.79 -5.02
C LEU A 98 -8.70 -10.17 -4.17
N VAL A 99 -9.89 -9.82 -4.64
CA VAL A 99 -11.14 -10.01 -3.87
C VAL A 99 -12.07 -11.07 -4.48
N SER A 100 -11.73 -11.66 -5.62
CA SER A 100 -12.57 -12.62 -6.35
C SER A 100 -12.93 -13.90 -5.56
N ASN A 101 -12.07 -14.27 -4.60
CA ASN A 101 -12.28 -15.45 -3.76
C ASN A 101 -13.12 -15.16 -2.51
N TYR A 102 -13.57 -13.91 -2.31
CA TYR A 102 -14.32 -13.51 -1.13
C TYR A 102 -15.79 -13.23 -1.48
N GLN A 103 -16.69 -13.67 -0.60
CA GLN A 103 -18.12 -13.32 -0.69
C GLN A 103 -18.30 -11.90 -0.14
N LEU A 104 -18.42 -10.93 -1.02
CA LEU A 104 -18.56 -9.52 -0.63
C LEU A 104 -20.00 -9.08 -0.72
N THR A 105 -20.47 -8.36 0.29
CA THR A 105 -21.79 -7.75 0.36
C THR A 105 -21.69 -6.22 0.41
N PRO A 106 -22.70 -5.46 -0.02
CA PRO A 106 -22.68 -4.01 0.05
C PRO A 106 -22.44 -3.51 1.48
N VAL A 107 -21.51 -2.56 1.64
CA VAL A 107 -21.16 -1.91 2.92
C VAL A 107 -21.46 -0.43 2.81
N SER A 108 -22.22 0.12 3.76
CA SER A 108 -22.51 1.56 3.84
C SER A 108 -21.49 2.32 4.69
N GLY A 109 -21.30 3.62 4.39
CA GLY A 109 -20.46 4.53 5.17
C GLY A 109 -18.96 4.44 4.86
N VAL A 110 -18.58 3.79 3.75
CA VAL A 110 -17.19 3.72 3.28
C VAL A 110 -17.13 4.22 1.84
N GLY A 111 -16.59 5.42 1.65
CA GLY A 111 -16.47 6.03 0.31
C GLY A 111 -17.82 6.25 -0.39
N ASP A 112 -17.78 6.26 -1.72
CA ASP A 112 -18.97 6.44 -2.56
C ASP A 112 -19.68 5.08 -2.81
N GLN A 113 -18.91 4.00 -2.79
CA GLN A 113 -19.39 2.62 -2.95
C GLN A 113 -18.38 1.67 -2.29
N ALA A 114 -18.90 0.67 -1.57
CA ALA A 114 -18.06 -0.36 -0.96
C ALA A 114 -18.77 -1.72 -0.91
N TYR A 115 -17.97 -2.78 -0.99
CA TYR A 115 -18.37 -4.16 -0.74
C TYR A 115 -17.37 -4.79 0.21
N GLY A 116 -17.84 -5.50 1.21
CA GLY A 116 -17.01 -6.10 2.25
C GLY A 116 -17.48 -7.47 2.66
N GLY A 117 -16.62 -8.20 3.31
CA GLY A 117 -16.84 -9.51 3.88
C GLY A 117 -15.81 -9.81 4.97
N ALA A 118 -15.77 -11.06 5.43
CA ALA A 118 -14.98 -11.47 6.59
C ALA A 118 -13.47 -11.18 6.46
N ALA A 119 -12.92 -11.20 5.24
CA ALA A 119 -11.47 -11.08 5.04
C ALA A 119 -11.05 -10.09 3.96
N ALA A 120 -11.99 -9.39 3.32
CA ALA A 120 -11.68 -8.41 2.29
C ALA A 120 -12.74 -7.30 2.23
N ILE A 121 -12.30 -6.10 1.84
CA ILE A 121 -13.17 -4.98 1.48
C ILE A 121 -12.63 -4.32 0.23
N ILE A 122 -13.52 -3.95 -0.69
CA ILE A 122 -13.21 -3.12 -1.85
C ILE A 122 -14.09 -1.87 -1.78
N ALA A 123 -13.49 -0.71 -2.02
CA ALA A 123 -14.22 0.55 -1.97
C ALA A 123 -13.71 1.55 -3.02
N ARG A 124 -14.53 2.56 -3.28
CA ARG A 124 -14.21 3.66 -4.19
C ARG A 124 -14.52 5.01 -3.55
N LYS A 125 -13.65 5.98 -3.80
CA LYS A 125 -13.85 7.40 -3.52
C LYS A 125 -13.44 8.23 -4.73
N GLY A 126 -14.36 8.93 -5.34
CA GLY A 126 -14.11 9.64 -6.60
C GLY A 126 -13.59 8.71 -7.69
N ASN A 127 -12.41 9.03 -8.23
CA ASN A 127 -11.73 8.24 -9.26
C ASN A 127 -10.68 7.26 -8.70
N THR A 128 -10.66 7.03 -7.40
CA THR A 128 -9.74 6.10 -6.76
C THR A 128 -10.51 4.90 -6.23
N ALA A 129 -10.11 3.72 -6.62
CA ALA A 129 -10.57 2.47 -6.04
C ALA A 129 -9.45 1.82 -5.23
N PHE A 130 -9.82 1.13 -4.16
CA PHE A 130 -8.87 0.38 -3.35
C PHE A 130 -9.49 -0.91 -2.83
N ALA A 131 -8.64 -1.87 -2.53
CA ALA A 131 -9.00 -3.10 -1.84
C ALA A 131 -8.09 -3.31 -0.64
N ILE A 132 -8.66 -3.79 0.47
CA ILE A 132 -7.93 -4.26 1.64
C ILE A 132 -8.24 -5.74 1.80
N VAL A 133 -7.20 -6.56 1.84
CA VAL A 133 -7.31 -8.00 2.11
C VAL A 133 -6.58 -8.31 3.40
N TYR A 134 -7.27 -9.01 4.28
CA TYR A 134 -6.73 -9.50 5.55
C TYR A 134 -6.43 -10.99 5.43
N THR A 135 -5.22 -11.38 5.76
CA THR A 135 -4.80 -12.78 5.76
C THR A 135 -4.21 -13.14 7.12
N ALA A 136 -4.78 -14.12 7.79
CA ALA A 136 -4.25 -14.65 9.04
C ALA A 136 -4.34 -16.18 9.06
N ILE A 137 -3.40 -16.81 9.74
CA ILE A 137 -3.46 -18.24 10.02
C ILE A 137 -4.59 -18.46 11.01
N GLY A 138 -5.55 -19.34 10.67
CA GLY A 138 -6.69 -19.67 11.52
C GLY A 138 -8.02 -19.04 11.11
N GLY A 139 -8.01 -18.14 10.12
CA GLY A 139 -9.22 -17.48 9.64
C GLY A 139 -9.82 -16.54 10.72
N GLY A 140 -11.04 -16.08 10.49
CA GLY A 140 -11.79 -15.24 11.41
C GLY A 140 -12.64 -14.22 10.65
N ASP A 141 -13.57 -13.60 11.38
CA ASP A 141 -14.33 -12.46 10.88
C ASP A 141 -13.60 -11.18 11.25
N HIS A 142 -13.14 -10.45 10.24
CA HIS A 142 -12.41 -9.20 10.39
C HIS A 142 -13.15 -8.01 9.76
N GLU A 143 -14.43 -8.14 9.49
CA GLU A 143 -15.25 -7.13 8.79
C GLU A 143 -15.13 -5.76 9.45
N GLN A 144 -15.24 -5.70 10.79
CA GLN A 144 -15.15 -4.43 11.52
C GLN A 144 -13.76 -3.78 11.39
N ALA A 145 -12.69 -4.57 11.46
CA ALA A 145 -11.32 -4.09 11.27
C ALA A 145 -11.11 -3.55 9.84
N LEU A 146 -11.60 -4.29 8.85
CA LEU A 146 -11.55 -3.89 7.45
C LEU A 146 -12.33 -2.60 7.19
N LYS A 147 -13.50 -2.44 7.78
CA LYS A 147 -14.32 -1.24 7.67
C LYS A 147 -13.64 -0.03 8.32
N THR A 148 -13.01 -0.20 9.47
CA THR A 148 -12.23 0.85 10.14
C THR A 148 -11.06 1.29 9.26
N MET A 149 -10.23 0.36 8.79
CA MET A 149 -9.10 0.67 7.91
C MET A 149 -9.55 1.31 6.60
N ALA A 150 -10.65 0.85 6.00
CA ALA A 150 -11.19 1.44 4.79
C ALA A 150 -11.68 2.88 4.99
N THR A 151 -12.25 3.19 6.15
CA THR A 151 -12.66 4.57 6.52
C THR A 151 -11.43 5.47 6.65
N ASP A 152 -10.34 4.99 7.26
CA ASP A 152 -9.07 5.73 7.37
C ASP A 152 -8.49 6.02 5.98
N VAL A 153 -8.49 5.04 5.07
CA VAL A 153 -8.07 5.24 3.67
C VAL A 153 -8.93 6.29 2.98
N VAL A 154 -10.27 6.20 3.08
CA VAL A 154 -11.21 7.15 2.46
C VAL A 154 -10.99 8.58 2.98
N SER A 155 -10.63 8.75 4.25
CA SER A 155 -10.38 10.07 4.83
C SER A 155 -9.16 10.80 4.22
N ARG A 156 -8.29 10.08 3.52
CA ARG A 156 -7.05 10.58 2.89
C ARG A 156 -7.11 10.62 1.36
N LEU A 157 -8.19 10.17 0.77
CA LEU A 157 -8.49 10.27 -0.65
C LEU A 157 -9.37 11.49 -0.93
#